data_73b270245d4454236afe503b43314953
#
_entry.id   73b270245d4454236afe503b43314953
#
_cell.length_a   1.000
_cell.length_b   1.000
_cell.length_c   1.000
_cell.angle_alpha   90.00
_cell.angle_beta   90.00
_cell.angle_gamma   90.00
#
_symmetry.space_group_name_H-M   'P 1'
#
loop_
_entity.id
_entity.type
_entity.pdbx_description
1 polymer ?
#
loop_
_entity_poly.entity_id
_entity_poly.type
_entity_poly.pdbx_seq_one_letter_code
_entity_poly.pdbx_strand_id
1 'polypeptide(L)'
;MNISSSDSIIQISGVDSAEFLQGQITNDINFASKNKMLNSAICNVKGRIIAVFKILKTSSGFLIFVNDSVAKKFKNHLEKYAVFFKTKIEFIDNAINGIEIIPLSDWKLDCIEKGFVEINESISEAFTPHELNYQNLGLISFEKGCFTGQEVIARMHYRGKLKFSLAKFSVNDENVLKEQDYVFDKEGKKLGQVVSEERNKGLITFKDKSAVKKELFDKNLKRIKFLNIESI
;
A
#
# COMPACT_ATOMS: atom_id res chain seq x y z
N MET A 1 10.96 -12.28 10.54
CA MET A 1 10.14 -11.62 9.50
C MET A 1 8.88 -11.13 10.20
N ASN A 2 8.41 -9.92 9.90
CA ASN A 2 7.36 -9.28 10.69
C ASN A 2 6.10 -9.02 9.85
N ILE A 3 4.94 -9.25 10.46
CA ILE A 3 3.60 -8.93 9.91
C ILE A 3 2.80 -8.15 10.95
N SER A 4 1.75 -7.46 10.49
CA SER A 4 0.80 -6.79 11.40
C SER A 4 -0.12 -7.81 12.08
N SER A 5 -0.53 -7.50 13.32
CA SER A 5 -1.61 -8.25 13.98
C SER A 5 -2.97 -8.11 13.28
N SER A 6 -3.10 -7.20 12.31
CA SER A 6 -4.27 -7.03 11.45
C SER A 6 -4.14 -7.68 10.07
N ASP A 7 -3.11 -8.48 9.84
CA ASP A 7 -2.94 -9.18 8.57
C ASP A 7 -3.69 -10.52 8.56
N SER A 8 -4.48 -10.76 7.51
CA SER A 8 -4.96 -12.07 7.11
C SER A 8 -3.89 -12.80 6.32
N ILE A 9 -3.88 -14.14 6.42
CA ILE A 9 -2.97 -14.99 5.69
C ILE A 9 -3.73 -15.74 4.60
N ILE A 10 -3.24 -15.62 3.36
CA ILE A 10 -3.80 -16.33 2.21
C ILE A 10 -2.72 -17.23 1.63
N GLN A 11 -3.03 -18.53 1.55
CA GLN A 11 -2.19 -19.50 0.87
C GLN A 11 -2.59 -19.58 -0.60
N ILE A 12 -1.58 -19.49 -1.49
CA ILE A 12 -1.71 -19.73 -2.93
C ILE A 12 -0.83 -20.92 -3.28
N SER A 13 -1.45 -22.03 -3.67
CA SER A 13 -0.78 -23.30 -3.94
C SER A 13 -1.18 -23.83 -5.31
N GLY A 14 -0.39 -24.79 -5.82
CA GLY A 14 -0.60 -25.42 -7.12
C GLY A 14 0.55 -25.18 -8.09
N VAL A 15 0.61 -25.96 -9.14
CA VAL A 15 1.75 -25.95 -10.09
C VAL A 15 1.90 -24.64 -10.84
N ASP A 16 0.79 -23.94 -11.08
CA ASP A 16 0.77 -22.68 -11.82
C ASP A 16 0.79 -21.44 -10.92
N SER A 17 0.95 -21.61 -9.58
CA SER A 17 0.83 -20.51 -8.61
C SER A 17 1.84 -19.35 -8.87
N ALA A 18 3.06 -19.68 -9.29
CA ALA A 18 4.08 -18.67 -9.59
C ALA A 18 3.74 -17.90 -10.88
N GLU A 19 3.37 -18.60 -11.96
CA GLU A 19 2.98 -17.99 -13.23
C GLU A 19 1.72 -17.12 -13.06
N PHE A 20 0.73 -17.63 -12.35
CA PHE A 20 -0.49 -16.90 -12.01
C PHE A 20 -0.18 -15.60 -11.29
N LEU A 21 0.59 -15.66 -10.19
CA LEU A 21 0.96 -14.46 -9.42
C LEU A 21 1.79 -13.48 -10.26
N GLN A 22 2.67 -13.99 -11.12
CA GLN A 22 3.48 -13.13 -12.00
C GLN A 22 2.61 -12.23 -12.89
N GLY A 23 1.47 -12.71 -13.36
CA GLY A 23 0.53 -11.92 -14.15
C GLY A 23 -0.37 -10.97 -13.35
N GLN A 24 -0.41 -11.07 -12.02
CA GLN A 24 -1.32 -10.28 -11.18
C GLN A 24 -0.62 -9.21 -10.36
N ILE A 25 0.58 -9.47 -9.85
CA ILE A 25 1.26 -8.61 -8.88
C ILE A 25 2.20 -7.61 -9.56
N THR A 26 2.44 -6.47 -8.91
CA THR A 26 3.31 -5.41 -9.45
C THR A 26 4.80 -5.72 -9.39
N ASN A 27 5.22 -6.58 -8.46
CA ASN A 27 6.64 -6.97 -8.31
C ASN A 27 6.92 -8.32 -8.99
N ASP A 28 8.19 -8.66 -9.15
CA ASP A 28 8.59 -9.94 -9.75
C ASP A 28 8.54 -11.06 -8.71
N ILE A 29 7.67 -12.05 -8.93
CA ILE A 29 7.48 -13.20 -8.02
C ILE A 29 8.75 -14.04 -7.84
N ASN A 30 9.69 -13.98 -8.79
CA ASN A 30 10.95 -14.69 -8.72
C ASN A 30 11.86 -14.19 -7.58
N PHE A 31 11.63 -12.98 -7.07
CA PHE A 31 12.33 -12.46 -5.89
C PHE A 31 11.76 -12.97 -4.56
N ALA A 32 10.61 -13.63 -4.56
CA ALA A 32 10.08 -14.27 -3.36
C ALA A 32 10.92 -15.48 -2.96
N SER A 33 11.28 -15.57 -1.69
CA SER A 33 12.08 -16.68 -1.16
C SER A 33 11.52 -17.22 0.15
N LYS A 34 12.06 -18.36 0.64
CA LYS A 34 11.68 -18.93 1.94
C LYS A 34 12.18 -18.10 3.14
N ASN A 35 13.20 -17.29 2.92
CA ASN A 35 13.92 -16.58 4.00
C ASN A 35 13.72 -15.07 3.95
N LYS A 36 13.02 -14.54 2.93
CA LYS A 36 12.80 -13.11 2.75
C LYS A 36 11.43 -12.87 2.13
N MET A 37 10.63 -12.04 2.78
CA MET A 37 9.37 -11.58 2.24
C MET A 37 9.59 -10.59 1.09
N LEU A 38 8.80 -10.74 0.05
CA LEU A 38 8.71 -9.81 -1.07
C LEU A 38 7.52 -8.88 -0.84
N ASN A 39 7.73 -7.57 -0.85
CA ASN A 39 6.64 -6.61 -0.87
C ASN A 39 6.11 -6.42 -2.30
N SER A 40 4.80 -6.39 -2.45
CA SER A 40 4.16 -6.17 -3.74
C SER A 40 2.78 -5.54 -3.56
N ALA A 41 2.17 -5.14 -4.67
CA ALA A 41 0.80 -4.69 -4.72
C ALA A 41 0.04 -5.42 -5.83
N ILE A 42 -1.29 -5.34 -5.77
CA ILE A 42 -2.15 -5.72 -6.89
C ILE A 42 -3.01 -4.52 -7.28
N CYS A 43 -3.18 -4.33 -8.57
CA CYS A 43 -3.92 -3.22 -9.12
C CYS A 43 -5.08 -3.70 -9.99
N ASN A 44 -6.10 -2.86 -10.13
CA ASN A 44 -7.11 -3.05 -11.16
C ASN A 44 -6.59 -2.61 -12.55
N VAL A 45 -7.37 -2.84 -13.59
CA VAL A 45 -7.01 -2.48 -14.99
C VAL A 45 -6.77 -0.98 -15.21
N LYS A 46 -7.23 -0.11 -14.29
CA LYS A 46 -6.98 1.33 -14.31
C LYS A 46 -5.69 1.71 -13.56
N GLY A 47 -4.90 0.74 -13.10
CA GLY A 47 -3.67 0.96 -12.33
C GLY A 47 -3.92 1.46 -10.90
N ARG A 48 -5.15 1.31 -10.35
CA ARG A 48 -5.47 1.66 -8.97
C ARG A 48 -5.18 0.49 -8.04
N ILE A 49 -4.54 0.74 -6.92
CA ILE A 49 -4.13 -0.28 -5.96
C ILE A 49 -5.34 -0.86 -5.24
N ILE A 50 -5.55 -2.16 -5.36
CA ILE A 50 -6.58 -2.90 -4.61
C ILE A 50 -6.04 -3.24 -3.22
N ALA A 51 -4.82 -3.78 -3.14
CA ALA A 51 -4.15 -4.16 -1.91
C ALA A 51 -2.63 -4.08 -2.06
N VAL A 52 -1.96 -3.88 -0.94
CA VAL A 52 -0.52 -4.08 -0.77
C VAL A 52 -0.32 -5.22 0.22
N PHE A 53 0.72 -6.02 0.02
CA PHE A 53 0.91 -7.25 0.78
C PHE A 53 2.36 -7.73 0.73
N LYS A 54 2.68 -8.68 1.61
CA LYS A 54 3.95 -9.39 1.63
C LYS A 54 3.77 -10.82 1.15
N ILE A 55 4.76 -11.34 0.45
CA ILE A 55 4.77 -12.69 -0.11
C ILE A 55 5.94 -13.46 0.46
N LEU A 56 5.67 -14.64 0.98
CA LEU A 56 6.68 -15.62 1.41
C LEU A 56 6.55 -16.88 0.56
N LYS A 57 7.65 -17.32 -0.05
CA LYS A 57 7.68 -18.59 -0.79
C LYS A 57 7.69 -19.78 0.17
N THR A 58 6.91 -20.80 -0.12
CA THR A 58 6.87 -22.09 0.63
C THR A 58 7.25 -23.27 -0.27
N SER A 59 7.22 -24.47 0.28
CA SER A 59 7.41 -25.70 -0.52
C SER A 59 6.22 -26.01 -1.45
N SER A 60 5.02 -25.51 -1.10
CA SER A 60 3.77 -25.81 -1.85
C SER A 60 3.24 -24.60 -2.65
N GLY A 61 3.94 -23.47 -2.65
CA GLY A 61 3.51 -22.23 -3.31
C GLY A 61 3.91 -20.99 -2.53
N PHE A 62 2.94 -20.16 -2.15
CA PHE A 62 3.18 -18.86 -1.53
C PHE A 62 2.19 -18.58 -0.39
N LEU A 63 2.68 -17.88 0.63
CA LEU A 63 1.85 -17.25 1.64
C LEU A 63 1.82 -15.76 1.39
N ILE A 64 0.64 -15.19 1.45
CA ILE A 64 0.41 -13.75 1.29
C ILE A 64 -0.14 -13.20 2.61
N PHE A 65 0.49 -12.13 3.09
CA PHE A 65 0.10 -11.39 4.29
C PHE A 65 -0.47 -10.06 3.83
N VAL A 66 -1.73 -9.84 4.05
CA VAL A 66 -2.49 -8.70 3.55
C VAL A 66 -3.41 -8.15 4.64
N ASN A 67 -3.58 -6.84 4.72
CA ASN A 67 -4.48 -6.21 5.69
C ASN A 67 -5.88 -6.85 5.62
N ASP A 68 -6.41 -7.26 6.78
CA ASP A 68 -7.66 -8.01 6.90
C ASP A 68 -8.86 -7.28 6.26
N SER A 69 -8.92 -5.95 6.39
CA SER A 69 -10.02 -5.15 5.83
C SER A 69 -10.15 -5.24 4.30
N VAL A 70 -9.08 -5.56 3.59
CA VAL A 70 -9.08 -5.74 2.12
C VAL A 70 -8.87 -7.19 1.68
N ALA A 71 -8.61 -8.12 2.61
CA ALA A 71 -8.24 -9.50 2.29
C ALA A 71 -9.31 -10.23 1.47
N LYS A 72 -10.58 -10.06 1.79
CA LYS A 72 -11.70 -10.64 1.02
C LYS A 72 -11.76 -10.06 -0.40
N LYS A 73 -11.62 -8.74 -0.55
CA LYS A 73 -11.61 -8.05 -1.84
C LYS A 73 -10.42 -8.51 -2.69
N PHE A 74 -9.25 -8.62 -2.07
CA PHE A 74 -8.04 -9.14 -2.69
C PHE A 74 -8.21 -10.58 -3.19
N LYS A 75 -8.71 -11.49 -2.34
CA LYS A 75 -8.98 -12.88 -2.70
C LYS A 75 -9.96 -12.99 -3.87
N ASN A 76 -11.10 -12.29 -3.77
CA ASN A 76 -12.11 -12.29 -4.83
C ASN A 76 -11.55 -11.75 -6.17
N HIS A 77 -10.65 -10.78 -6.13
CA HIS A 77 -9.98 -10.28 -7.33
C HIS A 77 -9.10 -11.36 -7.96
N LEU A 78 -8.27 -12.04 -7.17
CA LEU A 78 -7.42 -13.11 -7.66
C LEU A 78 -8.24 -14.28 -8.24
N GLU A 79 -9.32 -14.70 -7.59
CA GLU A 79 -10.16 -15.81 -8.02
C GLU A 79 -10.77 -15.61 -9.41
N LYS A 80 -11.06 -14.36 -9.82
CA LYS A 80 -11.56 -14.05 -11.17
C LYS A 80 -10.58 -14.45 -12.27
N TYR A 81 -9.29 -14.38 -11.99
CA TYR A 81 -8.24 -14.68 -12.97
C TYR A 81 -7.66 -16.09 -12.79
N ALA A 82 -7.89 -16.73 -11.64
CA ALA A 82 -7.37 -18.06 -11.32
C ALA A 82 -8.02 -19.18 -12.11
N VAL A 83 -9.18 -18.95 -12.72
CA VAL A 83 -9.99 -19.97 -13.43
C VAL A 83 -9.26 -20.68 -14.57
N PHE A 84 -8.18 -20.08 -15.08
CA PHE A 84 -7.36 -20.65 -16.16
C PHE A 84 -6.06 -21.31 -15.66
N PHE A 85 -5.86 -21.37 -14.34
CA PHE A 85 -4.62 -21.86 -13.72
C PHE A 85 -4.90 -22.99 -12.73
N LYS A 86 -4.01 -23.96 -12.67
CA LYS A 86 -4.02 -25.02 -11.64
C LYS A 86 -3.49 -24.45 -10.31
N THR A 87 -4.25 -23.52 -9.73
CA THR A 87 -3.93 -22.85 -8.49
C THR A 87 -5.12 -22.84 -7.54
N LYS A 88 -4.86 -22.90 -6.24
CA LYS A 88 -5.83 -22.85 -5.15
C LYS A 88 -5.53 -21.66 -4.26
N ILE A 89 -6.55 -20.92 -3.86
CA ILE A 89 -6.46 -19.69 -3.06
C ILE A 89 -7.32 -19.85 -1.82
N GLU A 90 -6.72 -19.91 -0.64
CA GLU A 90 -7.43 -20.19 0.61
C GLU A 90 -6.95 -19.27 1.74
N PHE A 91 -7.87 -18.86 2.60
CA PHE A 91 -7.48 -18.30 3.90
C PHE A 91 -6.92 -19.42 4.79
N ILE A 92 -5.90 -19.09 5.57
CA ILE A 92 -5.37 -19.99 6.60
C ILE A 92 -5.20 -19.23 7.92
N ASP A 93 -5.47 -19.94 9.04
CA ASP A 93 -5.40 -19.37 10.40
C ASP A 93 -4.19 -19.91 11.19
N ASN A 94 -3.23 -20.56 10.53
CA ASN A 94 -2.12 -21.20 11.20
C ASN A 94 -1.00 -20.21 11.55
N ALA A 95 -0.49 -20.30 12.78
CA ALA A 95 0.77 -19.67 13.15
C ALA A 95 1.91 -20.18 12.26
N ILE A 96 2.73 -19.27 11.74
CA ILE A 96 3.83 -19.61 10.83
C ILE A 96 5.15 -19.43 11.59
N ASN A 97 5.92 -20.51 11.68
CA ASN A 97 7.22 -20.48 12.36
C ASN A 97 8.15 -19.43 11.72
N GLY A 98 8.84 -18.64 12.57
CA GLY A 98 9.77 -17.62 12.13
C GLY A 98 9.15 -16.29 11.67
N ILE A 99 7.84 -16.14 11.88
CA ILE A 99 7.12 -14.88 11.66
C ILE A 99 6.71 -14.30 13.01
N GLU A 100 7.10 -13.06 13.23
CA GLU A 100 6.72 -12.26 14.40
C GLU A 100 5.51 -11.40 14.07
N ILE A 101 4.52 -11.41 14.95
CA ILE A 101 3.31 -10.60 14.83
C ILE A 101 3.52 -9.32 15.63
N ILE A 102 3.47 -8.18 14.95
CA ILE A 102 3.64 -6.85 15.53
C ILE A 102 2.26 -6.26 15.84
N PRO A 103 2.05 -5.70 17.05
CA PRO A 103 0.83 -4.97 17.37
C PRO A 103 0.52 -3.88 16.34
N LEU A 104 -0.76 -3.69 16.00
CA LEU A 104 -1.18 -2.79 14.92
C LEU A 104 -0.63 -1.37 15.06
N SER A 105 -0.64 -0.82 16.28
CA SER A 105 -0.14 0.54 16.53
C SER A 105 1.37 0.66 16.24
N ASP A 106 2.17 -0.29 16.69
CA ASP A 106 3.62 -0.29 16.45
C ASP A 106 3.93 -0.57 14.97
N TRP A 107 3.14 -1.44 14.33
CA TRP A 107 3.19 -1.68 12.89
C TRP A 107 2.91 -0.41 12.07
N LYS A 108 1.84 0.33 12.42
CA LYS A 108 1.51 1.61 11.75
C LYS A 108 2.62 2.63 11.91
N LEU A 109 3.21 2.76 13.11
CA LEU A 109 4.35 3.66 13.32
C LEU A 109 5.54 3.29 12.45
N ASP A 110 5.90 2.00 12.37
CA ASP A 110 6.98 1.52 11.48
C ASP A 110 6.70 1.84 10.01
N CYS A 111 5.47 1.66 9.57
CA CYS A 111 5.04 2.02 8.21
C CYS A 111 5.17 3.53 7.95
N ILE A 112 4.74 4.37 8.89
CA ILE A 112 4.86 5.84 8.80
C ILE A 112 6.33 6.24 8.72
N GLU A 113 7.18 5.69 9.58
CA GLU A 113 8.63 5.99 9.58
C GLU A 113 9.31 5.60 8.24
N LYS A 114 8.87 4.52 7.62
CA LYS A 114 9.36 4.06 6.30
C LYS A 114 8.71 4.80 5.12
N GLY A 115 7.72 5.65 5.35
CA GLY A 115 6.93 6.27 4.28
C GLY A 115 6.08 5.28 3.49
N PHE A 116 5.71 4.17 4.12
CA PHE A 116 4.92 3.11 3.52
C PHE A 116 3.44 3.26 3.90
N VAL A 117 2.59 3.49 2.91
CA VAL A 117 1.13 3.54 3.08
C VAL A 117 0.59 2.11 2.99
N GLU A 118 0.00 1.61 4.05
CA GLU A 118 -0.76 0.36 4.00
C GLU A 118 -2.15 0.61 3.40
N ILE A 119 -2.60 -0.29 2.53
CA ILE A 119 -3.92 -0.17 1.90
C ILE A 119 -4.96 -0.90 2.75
N ASN A 120 -5.90 -0.14 3.27
CA ASN A 120 -7.10 -0.64 3.93
C ASN A 120 -8.34 -0.43 3.04
N GLU A 121 -9.51 -0.89 3.49
CA GLU A 121 -10.76 -0.80 2.72
C GLU A 121 -11.11 0.62 2.30
N SER A 122 -10.82 1.61 3.14
CA SER A 122 -11.20 3.01 2.92
C SER A 122 -10.45 3.69 1.79
N ILE A 123 -9.22 3.24 1.49
CA ILE A 123 -8.36 3.81 0.44
C ILE A 123 -8.05 2.81 -0.69
N SER A 124 -8.62 1.60 -0.63
CA SER A 124 -8.53 0.62 -1.72
C SER A 124 -9.10 1.20 -3.01
N GLU A 125 -8.35 1.11 -4.10
CA GLU A 125 -8.65 1.68 -5.42
C GLU A 125 -8.69 3.23 -5.48
N ALA A 126 -8.29 3.93 -4.41
CA ALA A 126 -8.22 5.38 -4.40
C ALA A 126 -6.96 5.93 -5.09
N PHE A 127 -5.84 5.22 -4.98
CA PHE A 127 -4.52 5.68 -5.42
C PHE A 127 -3.86 4.75 -6.43
N THR A 128 -2.98 5.31 -7.25
CA THR A 128 -2.01 4.55 -8.04
C THR A 128 -0.72 4.32 -7.23
N PRO A 129 0.12 3.34 -7.60
CA PRO A 129 1.38 3.10 -6.89
C PRO A 129 2.32 4.31 -6.84
N HIS A 130 2.33 5.13 -7.88
CA HIS A 130 3.16 6.33 -7.94
C HIS A 130 2.69 7.45 -7.00
N GLU A 131 1.37 7.56 -6.76
CA GLU A 131 0.81 8.52 -5.81
C GLU A 131 1.23 8.23 -4.37
N LEU A 132 1.54 6.95 -4.07
CA LEU A 132 2.00 6.47 -2.75
C LEU A 132 3.50 6.15 -2.71
N ASN A 133 4.26 6.58 -3.71
CA ASN A 133 5.72 6.42 -3.78
C ASN A 133 6.21 4.95 -3.79
N TYR A 134 5.38 3.99 -4.17
CA TYR A 134 5.72 2.55 -4.13
C TYR A 134 6.85 2.15 -5.08
N GLN A 135 7.08 2.90 -6.16
CA GLN A 135 8.21 2.68 -7.06
C GLN A 135 9.56 2.86 -6.36
N ASN A 136 9.66 3.83 -5.44
CA ASN A 136 10.89 4.08 -4.68
C ASN A 136 11.04 3.12 -3.49
N LEU A 137 9.94 2.51 -3.05
CA LEU A 137 9.93 1.50 -1.99
C LEU A 137 10.16 0.08 -2.52
N GLY A 138 10.40 -0.09 -3.82
CA GLY A 138 10.69 -1.39 -4.42
C GLY A 138 9.52 -2.36 -4.47
N LEU A 139 8.27 -1.87 -4.50
CA LEU A 139 7.07 -2.70 -4.64
C LEU A 139 6.71 -3.00 -6.10
N ILE A 140 7.40 -2.39 -7.05
CA ILE A 140 7.12 -2.52 -8.49
C ILE A 140 8.40 -2.95 -9.20
N SER A 141 8.30 -3.96 -10.04
CA SER A 141 9.33 -4.30 -11.02
C SER A 141 8.90 -3.79 -12.39
N PHE A 142 9.72 -2.95 -13.02
CA PHE A 142 9.48 -2.46 -14.38
C PHE A 142 10.15 -3.35 -15.44
N GLU A 143 10.94 -4.33 -15.02
CA GLU A 143 11.68 -5.26 -15.88
C GLU A 143 10.99 -6.62 -16.03
N LYS A 144 9.97 -6.89 -15.21
CA LYS A 144 9.19 -8.13 -15.30
C LYS A 144 8.23 -8.14 -16.51
N GLY A 145 7.65 -9.30 -16.80
CA GLY A 145 6.58 -9.45 -17.80
C GLY A 145 5.28 -8.73 -17.43
N CYS A 146 4.31 -8.78 -18.32
CA CYS A 146 3.03 -8.08 -18.18
C CYS A 146 2.26 -8.48 -16.90
N PHE A 147 1.58 -7.50 -16.30
CA PHE A 147 0.67 -7.70 -15.17
C PHE A 147 -0.52 -6.74 -15.24
N THR A 148 -1.58 -7.06 -14.49
CA THR A 148 -2.82 -6.27 -14.49
C THR A 148 -2.58 -4.82 -14.09
N GLY A 149 -2.98 -3.85 -14.94
CA GLY A 149 -2.80 -2.41 -14.71
C GLY A 149 -1.44 -1.85 -15.13
N GLN A 150 -0.51 -2.68 -15.61
CA GLN A 150 0.85 -2.28 -15.98
C GLN A 150 0.91 -1.10 -16.95
N GLU A 151 0.03 -1.05 -17.96
CA GLU A 151 0.08 0.01 -18.98
C GLU A 151 -0.01 1.41 -18.36
N VAL A 152 -0.94 1.62 -17.43
CA VAL A 152 -1.10 2.90 -16.72
C VAL A 152 0.12 3.18 -15.83
N ILE A 153 0.59 2.18 -15.09
CA ILE A 153 1.73 2.29 -14.15
C ILE A 153 3.01 2.61 -14.92
N ALA A 154 3.32 1.89 -16.00
CA ALA A 154 4.49 2.12 -16.82
C ALA A 154 4.44 3.49 -17.53
N ARG A 155 3.25 3.88 -18.04
CA ARG A 155 3.08 5.21 -18.64
C ARG A 155 3.35 6.32 -17.64
N MET A 156 2.91 6.19 -16.38
CA MET A 156 3.22 7.16 -15.33
C MET A 156 4.72 7.21 -15.03
N HIS A 157 5.39 6.07 -15.02
CA HIS A 157 6.82 5.98 -14.75
C HIS A 157 7.67 6.64 -15.85
N TYR A 158 7.43 6.30 -17.12
CA TYR A 158 8.28 6.73 -18.22
C TYR A 158 7.87 8.08 -18.85
N ARG A 159 6.61 8.48 -18.76
CA ARG A 159 6.06 9.66 -19.44
C ARG A 159 5.35 10.64 -18.52
N GLY A 160 5.14 10.28 -17.26
CA GLY A 160 4.38 11.07 -16.31
C GLY A 160 5.24 12.15 -15.64
N LYS A 161 4.74 13.39 -15.61
CA LYS A 161 5.18 14.36 -14.59
C LYS A 161 4.34 14.10 -13.35
N LEU A 162 4.91 13.41 -12.37
CA LEU A 162 4.24 13.16 -11.10
C LEU A 162 3.97 14.50 -10.40
N LYS A 163 2.71 14.88 -10.36
CA LYS A 163 2.25 16.08 -9.64
C LYS A 163 2.05 15.80 -8.15
N PHE A 164 1.73 14.55 -7.82
CA PHE A 164 1.49 14.10 -6.46
C PHE A 164 2.78 14.04 -5.65
N SER A 165 2.65 14.25 -4.36
CA SER A 165 3.72 13.96 -3.40
C SER A 165 3.12 13.33 -2.15
N LEU A 166 3.88 12.42 -1.56
CA LEU A 166 3.63 11.88 -0.23
C LEU A 166 4.53 12.65 0.75
N ALA A 167 4.00 12.98 1.91
CA ALA A 167 4.77 13.62 2.96
C ALA A 167 4.53 12.92 4.30
N LYS A 168 5.56 12.87 5.14
CA LYS A 168 5.44 12.55 6.56
C LYS A 168 5.08 13.81 7.32
N PHE A 169 4.26 13.66 8.35
CA PHE A 169 3.97 14.75 9.26
C PHE A 169 3.96 14.31 10.71
N SER A 170 4.15 15.28 11.61
CA SER A 170 3.82 15.17 13.03
C SER A 170 3.11 16.44 13.49
N VAL A 171 2.17 16.30 14.40
CA VAL A 171 1.39 17.38 14.99
C VAL A 171 1.43 17.27 16.52
N ASN A 172 1.08 18.36 17.22
CA ASN A 172 0.85 18.31 18.66
C ASN A 172 -0.59 17.86 18.95
N ASP A 173 -0.88 17.55 20.21
CA ASP A 173 -2.18 17.02 20.66
C ASP A 173 -3.37 17.97 20.41
N GLU A 174 -3.10 19.26 20.13
CA GLU A 174 -4.14 20.24 19.81
C GLU A 174 -4.66 20.15 18.36
N ASN A 175 -3.94 19.45 17.48
CA ASN A 175 -4.22 19.36 16.05
C ASN A 175 -4.39 17.89 15.63
N VAL A 176 -5.44 17.23 16.11
CA VAL A 176 -5.68 15.82 15.79
C VAL A 176 -6.13 15.70 14.34
N LEU A 177 -5.26 15.13 13.50
CA LEU A 177 -5.57 14.68 12.15
C LEU A 177 -5.82 13.18 12.18
N LYS A 178 -6.85 12.73 11.48
CA LYS A 178 -7.19 11.30 11.37
C LYS A 178 -7.05 10.82 9.93
N GLU A 179 -6.91 9.51 9.76
CA GLU A 179 -7.01 8.89 8.43
C GLU A 179 -8.26 9.38 7.70
N GLN A 180 -8.12 9.67 6.40
CA GLN A 180 -9.13 10.23 5.51
C GLN A 180 -9.44 11.73 5.69
N ASP A 181 -8.90 12.42 6.70
CA ASP A 181 -9.03 13.86 6.79
C ASP A 181 -8.40 14.54 5.58
N TYR A 182 -9.07 15.57 5.09
CA TYR A 182 -8.53 16.46 4.07
C TYR A 182 -7.88 17.68 4.70
N VAL A 183 -6.82 18.17 4.05
CA VAL A 183 -6.24 19.47 4.36
C VAL A 183 -6.54 20.45 3.23
N PHE A 184 -6.70 21.72 3.61
CA PHE A 184 -7.18 22.79 2.74
C PHE A 184 -6.21 23.94 2.73
N ASP A 185 -6.29 24.82 1.71
CA ASP A 185 -5.74 26.18 1.77
C ASP A 185 -6.69 27.13 2.53
N LYS A 186 -6.27 28.38 2.67
CA LYS A 186 -7.07 29.42 3.34
C LYS A 186 -8.37 29.78 2.62
N GLU A 187 -8.49 29.46 1.33
CA GLU A 187 -9.71 29.63 0.52
C GLU A 187 -10.64 28.38 0.58
N GLY A 188 -10.29 27.34 1.34
CA GLY A 188 -11.10 26.12 1.46
C GLY A 188 -10.92 25.12 0.31
N LYS A 189 -9.90 25.28 -0.54
CA LYS A 189 -9.58 24.33 -1.60
C LYS A 189 -8.83 23.12 -1.02
N LYS A 190 -9.28 21.92 -1.34
CA LYS A 190 -8.61 20.65 -0.94
C LYS A 190 -7.22 20.56 -1.56
N LEU A 191 -6.20 20.45 -0.74
CA LEU A 191 -4.80 20.30 -1.12
C LEU A 191 -4.29 18.87 -0.99
N GLY A 192 -4.70 18.15 0.05
CA GLY A 192 -4.21 16.82 0.36
C GLY A 192 -5.16 15.99 1.21
N GLN A 193 -4.79 14.73 1.45
CA GLN A 193 -5.54 13.78 2.26
C GLN A 193 -4.60 12.97 3.14
N VAL A 194 -4.94 12.83 4.42
CA VAL A 194 -4.25 11.93 5.35
C VAL A 194 -4.56 10.49 4.96
N VAL A 195 -3.52 9.68 4.72
CA VAL A 195 -3.64 8.28 4.28
C VAL A 195 -3.19 7.28 5.33
N SER A 196 -2.50 7.73 6.36
CA SER A 196 -2.14 6.93 7.54
C SER A 196 -1.89 7.87 8.72
N GLU A 197 -2.33 7.47 9.92
CA GLU A 197 -2.07 8.21 11.15
C GLU A 197 -1.95 7.24 12.33
N GLU A 198 -1.00 7.52 13.22
CA GLU A 198 -0.82 6.86 14.50
C GLU A 198 -0.04 7.78 15.45
N ARG A 199 -0.55 8.00 16.67
CA ARG A 199 0.13 8.78 17.74
C ARG A 199 0.63 10.15 17.26
N ASN A 200 -0.25 10.93 16.60
CA ASN A 200 0.07 12.28 16.08
C ASN A 200 1.18 12.35 15.00
N LYS A 201 1.56 11.22 14.43
CA LYS A 201 2.40 11.10 13.24
C LYS A 201 1.58 10.51 12.10
N GLY A 202 1.93 10.83 10.87
CA GLY A 202 1.20 10.24 9.75
C GLY A 202 1.82 10.50 8.39
N LEU A 203 1.09 9.99 7.40
CA LEU A 203 1.38 10.18 5.98
C LEU A 203 0.23 10.94 5.34
N ILE A 204 0.55 11.92 4.52
CA ILE A 204 -0.40 12.76 3.80
C ILE A 204 -0.02 12.83 2.33
N THR A 205 -1.00 12.63 1.44
CA THR A 205 -0.82 12.83 0.00
C THR A 205 -1.23 14.23 -0.40
N PHE A 206 -0.49 14.83 -1.33
CA PHE A 206 -0.82 16.11 -1.95
C PHE A 206 -0.99 15.96 -3.46
N LYS A 207 -1.95 16.67 -4.04
CA LYS A 207 -2.14 16.73 -5.50
C LYS A 207 -1.09 17.58 -6.22
N ASP A 208 -0.35 18.39 -5.47
CA ASP A 208 0.71 19.26 -5.97
C ASP A 208 1.86 19.28 -4.94
N LYS A 209 3.06 18.98 -5.40
CA LYS A 209 4.28 18.96 -4.55
C LYS A 209 4.53 20.28 -3.83
N SER A 210 4.11 21.42 -4.40
CA SER A 210 4.26 22.73 -3.76
C SER A 210 3.36 22.93 -2.53
N ALA A 211 2.31 22.11 -2.39
CA ALA A 211 1.35 22.22 -1.29
C ALA A 211 1.97 21.92 0.08
N VAL A 212 3.02 21.09 0.14
CA VAL A 212 3.73 20.79 1.41
C VAL A 212 4.31 22.05 2.06
N LYS A 213 4.66 23.07 1.27
CA LYS A 213 5.23 24.35 1.75
C LYS A 213 4.21 25.41 2.09
N LYS A 214 2.90 25.13 1.92
CA LYS A 214 1.82 26.07 2.18
C LYS A 214 1.33 25.97 3.62
N GLU A 215 0.66 27.02 4.08
CA GLU A 215 -0.15 26.91 5.29
C GLU A 215 -1.34 26.00 5.03
N LEU A 216 -1.57 25.05 5.94
CA LEU A 216 -2.61 24.05 5.82
C LEU A 216 -3.67 24.24 6.90
N PHE A 217 -4.90 24.00 6.52
CA PHE A 217 -6.09 24.21 7.35
C PHE A 217 -6.92 22.92 7.41
N ASP A 218 -7.62 22.70 8.51
CA ASP A 218 -8.58 21.62 8.68
C ASP A 218 -9.93 21.96 7.97
N LYS A 219 -10.90 21.06 8.07
CA LYS A 219 -12.24 21.22 7.48
C LYS A 219 -13.03 22.45 8.02
N ASN A 220 -12.66 22.97 9.18
CA ASN A 220 -13.26 24.14 9.81
C ASN A 220 -12.47 25.42 9.53
N LEU A 221 -11.50 25.36 8.62
CA LEU A 221 -10.55 26.42 8.29
C LEU A 221 -9.72 26.90 9.49
N LYS A 222 -9.51 26.02 10.48
CA LYS A 222 -8.54 26.24 11.55
C LYS A 222 -7.15 25.85 11.04
N ARG A 223 -6.16 26.73 11.21
CA ARG A 223 -4.78 26.44 10.80
C ARG A 223 -4.21 25.25 11.57
N ILE A 224 -3.63 24.30 10.84
CA ILE A 224 -2.95 23.14 11.39
C ILE A 224 -1.49 23.54 11.69
N LYS A 225 -1.08 23.35 12.94
CA LYS A 225 0.32 23.58 13.36
C LYS A 225 1.07 22.26 13.34
N PHE A 226 1.83 22.02 12.28
CA PHE A 226 2.72 20.88 12.20
C PHE A 226 3.97 21.13 13.05
N LEU A 227 4.42 20.10 13.79
CA LEU A 227 5.75 20.08 14.41
C LEU A 227 6.80 19.80 13.34
N ASN A 228 6.47 18.88 12.40
CA ASN A 228 7.26 18.59 11.21
C ASN A 228 6.34 18.20 10.05
N ILE A 229 6.70 18.56 8.83
CA ILE A 229 6.13 18.05 7.57
C ILE A 229 7.21 18.04 6.49
N GLU A 230 7.47 16.87 5.93
CA GLU A 230 8.51 16.68 4.92
C GLU A 230 8.02 15.79 3.76
N SER A 231 8.37 16.17 2.54
CA SER A 231 8.10 15.35 1.34
C SER A 231 9.05 14.16 1.28
N ILE A 232 8.54 12.99 0.92
CA ILE A 232 9.31 11.74 0.77
C ILE A 232 9.19 11.16 -0.64
#